data_b6825a727e0cf746f902a052fe8c4e55
#
_entry.id   b6825a727e0cf746f902a052fe8c4e55
#
_cell.length_a   1.000
_cell.length_b   1.000
_cell.length_c   1.000
_cell.angle_alpha   90.00
_cell.angle_beta   90.00
_cell.angle_gamma   90.00
#
_symmetry.space_group_name_H-M   'P 1'
#
loop_
_entity.id
_entity.type
_entity.pdbx_description
1 polymer ?
#
loop_
_entity_poly.entity_id
_entity_poly.type
_entity_poly.pdbx_seq_one_letter_code
_entity_poly.pdbx_strand_id
1 'polypeptide(L)'
;MPFTQFTSLDFNDIKAQIKDFLRSNSNFTDFDFEGSNFSVLIDTLAYNTYINAFNANLVANESFLDSATIRENVVSLARNIGYVPRSKTAATATIKIDDIDLGATNDSSPRFITLRSGLVCVGNQDNTTYRFSIPDNISSSRVIDIGGTSFAQFDDDITIYEGTFLRRVYKVDTSQDQRFIIDSPNMDSSTLRVYVAGAADSNIGRKYKKIDNILNIDKNSEIYLSQEIQDEKYEILFGDGLFGRKLETGQTITATYIVTDGEDGNGPSNFSFQGTFSRDNGSFFTPSDTVTISTVSNAANGAEVENSSSIKYFAPRLYSAQYRAVTPRDYEAIITDIFPKTESVAVVGGEELDPPQFGKVQISIKPKNGTYVSDFDKIQIKNQLKKYAVAGINNVIVDLKILYVELNTNVYYNPSQVGSDADLKTNILSSLNTYSKNVEINKFGGRFKYSKINQLIDRVDNAITSNITTVSYTHLTLPTSDLV
;
A
#
# COMPACT_ATOMS: atom_id res chain seq x y z
N MET A 1 6.44 1.66 21.37
CA MET A 1 6.37 1.94 22.83
C MET A 1 5.13 2.79 23.09
N PRO A 2 4.48 2.69 24.24
CA PRO A 2 3.46 3.67 24.59
C PRO A 2 4.12 5.06 24.70
N PHE A 3 3.30 6.10 24.54
CA PHE A 3 3.73 7.49 24.77
C PHE A 3 4.43 7.60 26.13
N THR A 4 5.66 8.05 26.15
CA THR A 4 6.45 8.17 27.37
C THR A 4 6.33 9.60 27.90
N GLN A 5 5.86 9.73 29.12
CA GLN A 5 5.74 11.02 29.79
C GLN A 5 7.04 11.33 30.53
N PHE A 6 7.76 12.32 30.06
CA PHE A 6 9.04 12.77 30.65
C PHE A 6 8.85 13.86 31.71
N THR A 7 7.76 14.63 31.63
CA THR A 7 7.42 15.71 32.55
C THR A 7 5.98 15.57 32.99
N SER A 8 5.66 16.10 34.20
CA SER A 8 4.27 16.13 34.68
C SER A 8 3.39 16.96 33.75
N LEU A 9 2.21 16.42 33.39
CA LEU A 9 1.18 17.08 32.59
C LEU A 9 -0.09 17.34 33.42
N ASP A 10 0.05 17.43 34.74
CA ASP A 10 -1.06 17.83 35.62
C ASP A 10 -0.93 19.31 35.97
N PHE A 11 -1.91 20.12 35.54
CA PHE A 11 -1.96 21.56 35.81
C PHE A 11 -2.02 21.85 37.28
N ASN A 12 -2.81 21.08 38.06
CA ASN A 12 -2.96 21.31 39.48
C ASN A 12 -1.70 20.96 40.26
N ASP A 13 -0.99 19.88 39.86
CA ASP A 13 0.32 19.56 40.43
C ASP A 13 1.35 20.64 40.19
N ILE A 14 1.42 21.15 38.93
CA ILE A 14 2.31 22.27 38.59
C ILE A 14 1.99 23.52 39.40
N LYS A 15 0.70 23.85 39.52
CA LYS A 15 0.22 24.97 40.34
C LYS A 15 0.59 24.79 41.82
N ALA A 16 0.41 23.58 42.35
CA ALA A 16 0.78 23.24 43.74
C ALA A 16 2.29 23.40 43.96
N GLN A 17 3.13 22.89 43.05
CA GLN A 17 4.59 23.04 43.13
C GLN A 17 5.04 24.52 43.10
N ILE A 18 4.40 25.33 42.29
CA ILE A 18 4.69 26.79 42.24
C ILE A 18 4.30 27.45 43.56
N LYS A 19 3.12 27.10 44.14
CA LYS A 19 2.68 27.59 45.42
C LYS A 19 3.62 27.14 46.56
N ASP A 20 4.10 25.92 46.57
CA ASP A 20 5.03 25.37 47.56
C ASP A 20 6.42 26.05 47.46
N PHE A 21 6.86 26.30 46.25
CA PHE A 21 8.10 27.13 46.05
C PHE A 21 7.94 28.54 46.61
N LEU A 22 6.81 29.20 46.39
CA LEU A 22 6.55 30.54 46.94
C LEU A 22 6.44 30.53 48.47
N ARG A 23 5.86 29.46 49.06
CA ARG A 23 5.81 29.29 50.53
C ARG A 23 7.20 29.16 51.14
N SER A 24 8.13 28.57 50.44
CA SER A 24 9.53 28.50 50.90
C SER A 24 10.25 29.88 50.89
N ASN A 25 9.66 30.87 50.24
CA ASN A 25 10.20 32.22 50.09
C ASN A 25 9.36 33.20 50.97
N SER A 26 9.86 33.59 52.16
CA SER A 26 9.16 34.39 53.18
C SER A 26 8.71 35.80 52.77
N ASN A 27 9.02 36.23 51.54
CA ASN A 27 8.70 37.57 51.07
C ASN A 27 7.34 37.70 50.37
N PHE A 28 6.61 36.58 50.16
CA PHE A 28 5.33 36.54 49.50
C PHE A 28 4.21 36.04 50.44
N THR A 29 3.19 36.88 50.73
CA THR A 29 2.14 36.56 51.72
C THR A 29 0.76 36.37 51.13
N ASP A 30 0.45 36.88 49.90
CA ASP A 30 -0.93 36.93 49.35
C ASP A 30 -1.22 35.91 48.20
N PHE A 31 -0.33 34.95 47.97
CA PHE A 31 -0.43 34.03 46.85
C PHE A 31 -1.47 32.89 47.02
N ASP A 32 -1.90 32.62 48.24
CA ASP A 32 -2.86 31.55 48.54
C ASP A 32 -4.34 31.98 48.43
N PHE A 33 -4.61 33.30 48.29
CA PHE A 33 -5.97 33.78 48.11
C PHE A 33 -6.41 33.66 46.65
N GLU A 34 -7.41 32.83 46.35
CA GLU A 34 -7.85 32.51 44.99
C GLU A 34 -8.35 33.71 44.19
N GLY A 35 -8.79 34.79 44.85
CA GLY A 35 -9.24 36.03 44.21
C GLY A 35 -8.14 37.06 44.04
N SER A 36 -6.90 36.79 44.40
CA SER A 36 -5.81 37.76 44.28
C SER A 36 -5.25 37.81 42.85
N ASN A 37 -4.76 39.00 42.47
CA ASN A 37 -4.03 39.17 41.18
C ASN A 37 -2.82 38.23 41.10
N PHE A 38 -2.25 37.86 42.21
CA PHE A 38 -1.13 36.94 42.33
C PHE A 38 -1.53 35.49 41.95
N SER A 39 -2.73 35.07 42.36
CA SER A 39 -3.25 33.77 42.00
C SER A 39 -3.46 33.64 40.47
N VAL A 40 -3.91 34.72 39.82
CA VAL A 40 -4.04 34.76 38.33
C VAL A 40 -2.66 34.65 37.64
N LEU A 41 -1.63 35.29 38.22
CA LEU A 41 -0.25 35.16 37.71
C LEU A 41 0.27 33.74 37.89
N ILE A 42 0.00 33.07 39.00
CA ILE A 42 0.38 31.67 39.25
C ILE A 42 -0.34 30.76 38.26
N ASP A 43 -1.61 30.98 37.99
CA ASP A 43 -2.38 30.21 37.01
C ASP A 43 -1.82 30.39 35.59
N THR A 44 -1.44 31.61 35.21
CA THR A 44 -0.79 31.92 33.94
C THR A 44 0.56 31.21 33.81
N LEU A 45 1.37 31.23 34.89
CA LEU A 45 2.68 30.56 34.93
C LEU A 45 2.52 29.03 34.87
N ALA A 46 1.56 28.49 35.63
CA ALA A 46 1.25 27.07 35.60
C ALA A 46 0.77 26.63 34.22
N TYR A 47 -0.08 27.42 33.57
CA TYR A 47 -0.54 27.14 32.21
C TYR A 47 0.61 27.19 31.19
N ASN A 48 1.48 28.19 31.28
CA ASN A 48 2.66 28.27 30.39
C ASN A 48 3.60 27.07 30.63
N THR A 49 3.83 26.70 31.90
CA THR A 49 4.65 25.52 32.23
C THR A 49 4.03 24.23 31.71
N TYR A 50 2.71 24.09 31.83
CA TYR A 50 1.95 22.96 31.29
C TYR A 50 2.14 22.85 29.76
N ILE A 51 1.96 23.96 29.01
CA ILE A 51 2.16 23.99 27.56
C ILE A 51 3.60 23.66 27.18
N ASN A 52 4.60 24.22 27.91
CA ASN A 52 6.00 23.91 27.67
C ASN A 52 6.32 22.44 27.96
N ALA A 53 5.78 21.88 29.04
CA ALA A 53 5.91 20.47 29.37
C ALA A 53 5.27 19.56 28.33
N PHE A 54 4.08 19.92 27.83
CA PHE A 54 3.42 19.21 26.73
C PHE A 54 4.28 19.24 25.46
N ASN A 55 4.75 20.41 25.06
CA ASN A 55 5.61 20.55 23.89
C ASN A 55 6.91 19.75 24.04
N ALA A 56 7.54 19.77 25.21
CA ALA A 56 8.74 19.00 25.48
C ALA A 56 8.51 17.50 25.38
N ASN A 57 7.41 17.00 25.96
CA ASN A 57 7.01 15.60 25.83
C ASN A 57 6.71 15.23 24.37
N LEU A 58 6.01 16.09 23.62
CA LEU A 58 5.71 15.87 22.22
C LEU A 58 7.00 15.75 21.41
N VAL A 59 7.90 16.71 21.50
CA VAL A 59 9.18 16.72 20.77
C VAL A 59 10.02 15.48 21.12
N ALA A 60 10.08 15.12 22.41
CA ALA A 60 10.81 13.93 22.84
C ALA A 60 10.22 12.64 22.26
N ASN A 61 8.90 12.50 22.24
CA ASN A 61 8.25 11.32 21.67
C ASN A 61 8.35 11.29 20.14
N GLU A 62 8.22 12.43 19.47
CA GLU A 62 8.34 12.53 18.02
C GLU A 62 9.79 12.32 17.50
N SER A 63 10.78 12.26 18.38
CA SER A 63 12.18 11.98 18.01
C SER A 63 12.47 10.48 17.83
N PHE A 64 11.58 9.59 18.21
CA PHE A 64 11.77 8.14 18.11
C PHE A 64 10.68 7.49 17.27
N LEU A 65 11.08 6.59 16.37
CA LEU A 65 10.16 5.90 15.46
C LEU A 65 9.02 5.19 16.19
N ASP A 66 9.30 4.53 17.31
CA ASP A 66 8.30 3.77 18.06
C ASP A 66 7.22 4.65 18.70
N SER A 67 7.60 5.84 19.20
CA SER A 67 6.70 6.73 19.95
C SER A 67 6.12 7.87 19.10
N ALA A 68 6.72 8.21 17.94
CA ALA A 68 6.23 9.25 17.07
C ALA A 68 4.77 8.98 16.65
N THR A 69 3.93 10.00 16.65
CA THR A 69 2.49 9.91 16.31
C THR A 69 2.16 10.59 15.00
N ILE A 70 2.92 11.62 14.65
CA ILE A 70 2.76 12.39 13.41
C ILE A 70 3.34 11.59 12.25
N ARG A 71 2.53 11.28 11.23
CA ARG A 71 2.94 10.48 10.06
C ARG A 71 4.23 10.98 9.43
N GLU A 72 4.34 12.28 9.22
CA GLU A 72 5.50 12.91 8.58
C GLU A 72 6.82 12.62 9.33
N ASN A 73 6.77 12.66 10.66
CA ASN A 73 7.91 12.34 11.50
C ASN A 73 8.26 10.84 11.41
N VAL A 74 7.22 9.97 11.45
CA VAL A 74 7.40 8.51 11.27
C VAL A 74 8.05 8.21 9.93
N VAL A 75 7.56 8.80 8.83
CA VAL A 75 8.13 8.64 7.48
C VAL A 75 9.57 9.15 7.42
N SER A 76 9.85 10.32 8.01
CA SER A 76 11.19 10.90 8.05
C SER A 76 12.18 10.03 8.82
N LEU A 77 11.76 9.51 9.99
CA LEU A 77 12.59 8.61 10.80
C LEU A 77 12.81 7.26 10.11
N ALA A 78 11.78 6.69 9.47
CA ALA A 78 11.87 5.47 8.70
C ALA A 78 12.84 5.61 7.51
N ARG A 79 12.78 6.76 6.81
CA ARG A 79 13.70 7.07 5.72
C ARG A 79 15.15 7.13 6.16
N ASN A 80 15.45 7.64 7.36
CA ASN A 80 16.82 7.67 7.90
C ASN A 80 17.44 6.28 8.06
N ILE A 81 16.62 5.24 8.20
CA ILE A 81 17.04 3.84 8.23
C ILE A 81 16.87 3.13 6.88
N GLY A 82 16.58 3.89 5.80
CA GLY A 82 16.46 3.36 4.44
C GLY A 82 15.10 2.76 4.06
N TYR A 83 14.09 2.91 4.92
CA TYR A 83 12.75 2.42 4.62
C TYR A 83 11.95 3.46 3.81
N VAL A 84 11.37 3.06 2.69
CA VAL A 84 10.47 3.89 1.89
C VAL A 84 9.05 3.36 2.06
N PRO A 85 8.16 4.11 2.72
CA PRO A 85 6.78 3.71 2.90
C PRO A 85 6.06 3.51 1.56
N ARG A 86 5.08 2.61 1.53
CA ARG A 86 4.27 2.37 0.34
C ARG A 86 3.26 3.49 0.15
N SER A 87 3.23 3.98 -1.08
CA SER A 87 2.19 4.92 -1.54
C SER A 87 0.82 4.23 -1.63
N LYS A 88 -0.21 5.01 -1.89
CA LYS A 88 -1.49 4.49 -2.36
C LYS A 88 -1.24 3.59 -3.58
N THR A 89 -1.90 2.46 -3.66
CA THR A 89 -1.68 1.45 -4.71
C THR A 89 -2.94 1.33 -5.56
N ALA A 90 -2.78 1.41 -6.87
CA ALA A 90 -3.86 1.27 -7.83
C ALA A 90 -4.42 -0.16 -7.86
N ALA A 91 -5.74 -0.30 -7.96
CA ALA A 91 -6.34 -1.56 -8.30
C ALA A 91 -5.88 -2.01 -9.70
N THR A 92 -5.52 -3.28 -9.83
CA THR A 92 -5.02 -3.84 -11.08
C THR A 92 -5.98 -4.89 -11.64
N ALA A 93 -6.25 -4.81 -12.93
CA ALA A 93 -6.97 -5.84 -13.67
C ALA A 93 -6.11 -6.33 -14.84
N THR A 94 -6.42 -7.49 -15.36
CA THR A 94 -5.74 -8.05 -16.53
C THR A 94 -6.75 -8.25 -17.64
N ILE A 95 -6.43 -7.73 -18.79
CA ILE A 95 -7.24 -7.85 -20.00
C ILE A 95 -6.42 -8.48 -21.13
N LYS A 96 -7.12 -9.11 -22.06
CA LYS A 96 -6.56 -9.53 -23.35
C LYS A 96 -7.25 -8.75 -24.45
N ILE A 97 -6.48 -8.26 -25.40
CA ILE A 97 -6.99 -7.58 -26.59
C ILE A 97 -7.04 -8.60 -27.73
N ASP A 98 -8.19 -8.71 -28.39
CA ASP A 98 -8.37 -9.55 -29.56
C ASP A 98 -7.61 -8.95 -30.76
N ASP A 99 -7.55 -9.71 -31.85
CA ASP A 99 -6.88 -9.31 -33.10
C ASP A 99 -7.46 -7.99 -33.62
N ILE A 100 -6.60 -7.01 -33.90
CA ILE A 100 -6.99 -5.68 -34.36
C ILE A 100 -6.84 -5.62 -35.88
N ASP A 101 -7.92 -5.34 -36.58
CA ASP A 101 -7.94 -5.15 -38.03
C ASP A 101 -7.20 -3.85 -38.42
N LEU A 102 -6.17 -4.00 -39.24
CA LEU A 102 -5.36 -2.90 -39.77
C LEU A 102 -5.76 -2.52 -41.20
N GLY A 103 -6.75 -3.22 -41.81
CA GLY A 103 -7.18 -3.04 -43.17
C GLY A 103 -6.46 -3.95 -44.16
N ALA A 104 -6.71 -3.70 -45.46
CA ALA A 104 -6.11 -4.48 -46.54
C ALA A 104 -4.56 -4.46 -46.48
N THR A 105 -3.97 -5.65 -46.64
CA THR A 105 -2.52 -5.82 -46.63
C THR A 105 -1.91 -5.15 -47.86
N ASN A 106 -0.97 -4.24 -47.62
CA ASN A 106 -0.19 -3.54 -48.67
C ASN A 106 1.20 -3.18 -48.12
N ASP A 107 2.07 -2.66 -49.01
CA ASP A 107 3.45 -2.27 -48.66
C ASP A 107 3.52 -1.18 -47.56
N SER A 108 2.44 -0.48 -47.30
CA SER A 108 2.32 0.56 -46.26
C SER A 108 1.67 0.04 -44.97
N SER A 109 1.35 -1.25 -44.89
CA SER A 109 0.82 -1.86 -43.67
C SER A 109 1.86 -1.74 -42.53
N PRO A 110 1.47 -1.32 -41.31
CA PRO A 110 2.42 -1.16 -40.23
C PRO A 110 3.01 -2.50 -39.81
N ARG A 111 4.27 -2.53 -39.42
CA ARG A 111 4.95 -3.74 -38.93
C ARG A 111 4.47 -4.11 -37.50
N PHE A 112 4.07 -3.11 -36.74
CA PHE A 112 3.46 -3.25 -35.42
C PHE A 112 2.60 -2.02 -35.14
N ILE A 113 1.69 -2.16 -34.23
CA ILE A 113 0.97 -1.05 -33.63
C ILE A 113 1.29 -1.00 -32.14
N THR A 114 1.23 0.19 -31.58
CA THR A 114 1.54 0.40 -30.17
C THR A 114 0.32 0.98 -29.45
N LEU A 115 -0.16 0.27 -28.44
CA LEU A 115 -1.12 0.79 -27.47
C LEU A 115 -0.38 1.84 -26.62
N ARG A 116 -0.88 3.06 -26.62
CA ARG A 116 -0.21 4.19 -25.95
C ARG A 116 -0.51 4.21 -24.46
N SER A 117 0.50 4.64 -23.69
CA SER A 117 0.33 4.91 -22.25
C SER A 117 -0.77 5.95 -22.01
N GLY A 118 -1.51 5.77 -20.94
CA GLY A 118 -2.68 6.57 -20.59
C GLY A 118 -3.94 5.72 -20.47
N LEU A 119 -5.10 6.34 -20.65
CA LEU A 119 -6.39 5.65 -20.55
C LEU A 119 -6.51 4.54 -21.59
N VAL A 120 -6.88 3.33 -21.11
CA VAL A 120 -7.08 2.14 -21.97
C VAL A 120 -8.52 1.63 -21.85
N CYS A 121 -9.04 1.56 -20.63
CA CYS A 121 -10.37 1.00 -20.41
C CYS A 121 -11.15 1.81 -19.37
N VAL A 122 -12.46 1.60 -19.39
CA VAL A 122 -13.38 2.07 -18.37
C VAL A 122 -14.14 0.87 -17.83
N GLY A 123 -14.19 0.74 -16.51
CA GLY A 123 -14.94 -0.31 -15.82
C GLY A 123 -15.98 0.28 -14.89
N ASN A 124 -17.08 -0.43 -14.66
CA ASN A 124 -18.15 0.00 -13.79
C ASN A 124 -18.29 -0.93 -12.59
N GLN A 125 -18.49 -0.34 -11.41
CA GLN A 125 -18.81 -1.02 -10.17
C GLN A 125 -19.80 -0.18 -9.37
N ASP A 126 -20.90 -0.79 -8.90
CA ASP A 126 -21.89 -0.14 -8.03
C ASP A 126 -22.34 1.25 -8.51
N ASN A 127 -22.62 1.39 -9.81
CA ASN A 127 -23.02 2.63 -10.47
C ASN A 127 -21.92 3.72 -10.54
N THR A 128 -20.69 3.39 -10.18
CA THR A 128 -19.51 4.25 -10.31
C THR A 128 -18.63 3.79 -11.46
N THR A 129 -18.13 4.74 -12.23
CA THR A 129 -17.27 4.49 -13.38
C THR A 129 -15.81 4.74 -13.01
N TYR A 130 -14.99 3.74 -13.14
CA TYR A 130 -13.54 3.80 -12.88
C TYR A 130 -12.76 3.79 -14.20
N ARG A 131 -11.69 4.58 -14.27
CA ARG A 131 -10.78 4.65 -15.40
C ARG A 131 -9.61 3.74 -15.17
N PHE A 132 -9.20 3.01 -16.22
CA PHE A 132 -8.04 2.12 -16.16
C PHE A 132 -7.01 2.56 -17.19
N SER A 133 -5.79 2.75 -16.75
CA SER A 133 -4.69 3.31 -17.52
C SER A 133 -3.48 2.37 -17.52
N ILE A 134 -2.57 2.53 -18.47
CA ILE A 134 -1.26 1.87 -18.49
C ILE A 134 -0.14 2.89 -18.37
N PRO A 135 0.94 2.61 -17.60
CA PRO A 135 2.05 3.54 -17.42
C PRO A 135 3.03 3.55 -18.60
N ASP A 136 3.18 2.45 -19.29
CA ASP A 136 4.11 2.26 -20.41
C ASP A 136 3.38 1.95 -21.71
N ASN A 137 3.98 2.30 -22.85
CA ASN A 137 3.48 1.90 -24.18
C ASN A 137 3.68 0.39 -24.37
N ILE A 138 2.71 -0.30 -24.99
CA ILE A 138 2.75 -1.72 -25.28
C ILE A 138 2.60 -1.93 -26.78
N SER A 139 3.60 -2.53 -27.42
CA SER A 139 3.55 -2.84 -28.85
C SER A 139 2.96 -4.22 -29.10
N SER A 140 2.26 -4.38 -30.23
CA SER A 140 1.77 -5.69 -30.68
C SER A 140 2.94 -6.66 -30.85
N SER A 141 2.68 -7.93 -30.52
CA SER A 141 3.69 -8.99 -30.63
C SER A 141 4.02 -9.28 -32.09
N ARG A 142 3.01 -9.25 -32.96
CA ARG A 142 3.14 -9.51 -34.38
C ARG A 142 1.99 -8.91 -35.17
N VAL A 143 2.19 -8.80 -36.50
CA VAL A 143 1.15 -8.53 -37.50
C VAL A 143 1.09 -9.71 -38.44
N ILE A 144 -0.10 -10.25 -38.65
CA ILE A 144 -0.34 -11.40 -39.55
C ILE A 144 -1.27 -10.99 -40.68
N ASP A 145 -1.15 -11.66 -41.83
CA ASP A 145 -2.09 -11.53 -42.95
C ASP A 145 -3.06 -12.72 -42.93
N ILE A 146 -4.33 -12.42 -42.97
CA ILE A 146 -5.38 -13.41 -43.08
C ILE A 146 -6.30 -13.02 -44.25
N GLY A 147 -6.16 -13.71 -45.37
CA GLY A 147 -7.02 -13.49 -46.55
C GLY A 147 -6.89 -12.12 -47.19
N GLY A 148 -5.70 -11.49 -47.09
CA GLY A 148 -5.43 -10.17 -47.64
C GLY A 148 -5.77 -9.00 -46.71
N THR A 149 -6.06 -9.29 -45.45
CA THR A 149 -6.25 -8.28 -44.38
C THR A 149 -5.18 -8.48 -43.31
N SER A 150 -4.54 -7.41 -42.90
CA SER A 150 -3.52 -7.41 -41.85
C SER A 150 -4.17 -7.28 -40.47
N PHE A 151 -3.75 -8.13 -39.53
CA PHE A 151 -4.20 -8.11 -38.15
C PHE A 151 -3.03 -7.95 -37.19
N ALA A 152 -3.13 -7.04 -36.23
CA ALA A 152 -2.16 -6.92 -35.15
C ALA A 152 -2.61 -7.74 -33.95
N GLN A 153 -1.67 -8.54 -33.41
CA GLN A 153 -1.91 -9.45 -32.29
C GLN A 153 -1.12 -9.02 -31.05
N PHE A 154 -1.79 -9.04 -29.90
CA PHE A 154 -1.19 -8.88 -28.59
C PHE A 154 -1.24 -10.24 -27.87
N ASP A 155 -0.12 -10.99 -27.93
CA ASP A 155 -0.08 -12.36 -27.38
C ASP A 155 -0.08 -12.38 -25.86
N ASP A 156 0.47 -11.33 -25.22
CA ASP A 156 0.57 -11.22 -23.77
C ASP A 156 -0.67 -10.53 -23.16
N ASP A 157 -1.03 -10.99 -21.98
CA ASP A 157 -2.06 -10.35 -21.16
C ASP A 157 -1.58 -8.95 -20.71
N ILE A 158 -2.47 -7.96 -20.77
CA ILE A 158 -2.17 -6.57 -20.46
C ILE A 158 -2.69 -6.23 -19.08
N THR A 159 -1.78 -5.84 -18.18
CA THR A 159 -2.16 -5.31 -16.87
C THR A 159 -2.53 -3.84 -16.98
N ILE A 160 -3.75 -3.52 -16.57
CA ILE A 160 -4.28 -2.16 -16.48
C ILE A 160 -4.41 -1.75 -15.02
N TYR A 161 -4.16 -0.47 -14.74
CA TYR A 161 -4.15 0.13 -13.41
C TYR A 161 -5.31 1.10 -13.29
N GLU A 162 -6.10 0.96 -12.23
CA GLU A 162 -7.14 1.92 -11.93
C GLU A 162 -6.53 3.30 -11.68
N GLY A 163 -7.17 4.33 -12.21
CA GLY A 163 -6.81 5.72 -11.97
C GLY A 163 -6.56 6.53 -13.23
N THR A 164 -6.26 7.79 -13.00
CA THR A 164 -6.00 8.79 -14.05
C THR A 164 -4.52 8.93 -14.30
N PHE A 165 -4.11 8.72 -15.54
CA PHE A 165 -2.74 8.93 -15.98
C PHE A 165 -2.43 10.43 -16.09
N LEU A 166 -1.41 10.89 -15.38
CA LEU A 166 -0.97 12.28 -15.35
C LEU A 166 0.50 12.41 -15.81
N ARG A 167 0.80 13.59 -16.31
CA ARG A 167 2.15 13.98 -16.75
C ARG A 167 2.55 15.30 -16.11
N ARG A 168 3.73 15.33 -15.47
CA ARG A 168 4.35 16.54 -14.95
C ARG A 168 5.68 16.79 -15.65
N VAL A 169 5.95 18.05 -15.98
CA VAL A 169 7.17 18.44 -16.68
C VAL A 169 7.90 19.49 -15.88
N TYR A 170 9.22 19.32 -15.73
CA TYR A 170 10.10 20.26 -15.05
C TYR A 170 11.25 20.66 -16.00
N LYS A 171 11.67 21.91 -15.95
CA LYS A 171 12.91 22.37 -16.57
C LYS A 171 14.01 22.43 -15.53
N VAL A 172 15.17 21.90 -15.86
CA VAL A 172 16.33 21.86 -14.99
C VAL A 172 17.10 23.20 -15.11
N ASP A 173 17.35 23.83 -13.98
CA ASP A 173 18.22 25.00 -13.83
C ASP A 173 19.18 24.75 -12.66
N THR A 174 20.42 24.37 -12.96
CA THR A 174 21.43 24.02 -11.95
C THR A 174 22.02 25.24 -11.23
N SER A 175 21.60 26.45 -11.58
CA SER A 175 21.97 27.68 -10.86
C SER A 175 21.15 27.87 -9.56
N GLN A 176 20.06 27.11 -9.42
CA GLN A 176 19.15 27.15 -8.27
C GLN A 176 19.11 25.78 -7.60
N ASP A 177 18.81 25.78 -6.30
CA ASP A 177 18.51 24.54 -5.57
C ASP A 177 17.06 24.13 -5.86
N GLN A 178 16.88 23.33 -6.92
CA GLN A 178 15.57 22.89 -7.39
C GLN A 178 15.16 21.58 -6.74
N ARG A 179 13.90 21.54 -6.30
CA ARG A 179 13.23 20.33 -5.84
C ARG A 179 12.16 19.91 -6.86
N PHE A 180 12.18 18.66 -7.27
CA PHE A 180 11.23 18.12 -8.24
C PHE A 180 10.11 17.38 -7.52
N ILE A 181 9.07 18.13 -7.14
CA ILE A 181 7.99 17.64 -6.29
C ILE A 181 6.77 17.31 -7.15
N ILE A 182 6.28 16.09 -7.03
CA ILE A 182 4.97 15.66 -7.53
C ILE A 182 3.94 15.98 -6.45
N ASP A 183 3.14 17.00 -6.71
CA ASP A 183 2.07 17.45 -5.81
C ASP A 183 0.80 16.63 -6.06
N SER A 184 0.86 15.34 -5.66
CA SER A 184 -0.25 14.41 -5.84
C SER A 184 -0.20 13.33 -4.75
N PRO A 185 -0.97 13.49 -3.66
CA PRO A 185 -0.94 12.55 -2.54
C PRO A 185 -1.48 11.16 -2.88
N ASN A 186 -2.37 11.06 -3.86
CA ASN A 186 -2.97 9.79 -4.28
C ASN A 186 -2.19 9.10 -5.42
N MET A 187 -0.91 9.42 -5.59
CA MET A 187 -0.08 8.82 -6.62
C MET A 187 0.33 7.39 -6.25
N ASP A 188 0.16 6.46 -7.19
CA ASP A 188 0.80 5.14 -7.08
C ASP A 188 2.26 5.24 -7.55
N SER A 189 3.20 5.17 -6.60
CA SER A 189 4.64 5.28 -6.86
C SER A 189 5.21 4.13 -7.70
N SER A 190 4.51 3.01 -7.81
CA SER A 190 4.91 1.87 -8.66
C SER A 190 4.72 2.18 -10.16
N THR A 191 3.78 3.05 -10.47
CA THR A 191 3.46 3.49 -11.83
C THR A 191 4.31 4.66 -12.32
N LEU A 192 5.12 5.27 -11.43
CA LEU A 192 5.96 6.40 -11.76
C LEU A 192 7.01 6.04 -12.81
N ARG A 193 7.04 6.82 -13.89
CA ARG A 193 8.06 6.75 -14.93
C ARG A 193 8.68 8.12 -15.12
N VAL A 194 10.00 8.17 -15.15
CA VAL A 194 10.76 9.41 -15.27
C VAL A 194 11.59 9.36 -16.54
N TYR A 195 11.46 10.40 -17.35
CA TYR A 195 12.21 10.58 -18.58
C TYR A 195 12.96 11.89 -18.51
N VAL A 196 14.21 11.91 -19.01
CA VAL A 196 15.02 13.12 -19.08
C VAL A 196 15.45 13.34 -20.51
N ALA A 197 15.03 14.46 -21.09
CA ALA A 197 15.42 14.90 -22.44
C ALA A 197 16.55 15.93 -22.35
N GLY A 198 17.45 15.92 -23.35
CA GLY A 198 18.47 16.97 -23.51
C GLY A 198 17.84 18.33 -23.81
N ALA A 199 18.63 19.40 -23.64
CA ALA A 199 18.15 20.77 -23.86
C ALA A 199 17.68 21.05 -25.30
N ALA A 200 18.21 20.31 -26.25
CA ALA A 200 17.88 20.42 -27.70
C ALA A 200 16.92 19.32 -28.19
N ASP A 201 16.55 18.37 -27.36
CA ASP A 201 15.72 17.23 -27.75
C ASP A 201 14.24 17.62 -27.74
N SER A 202 13.55 17.40 -28.82
CA SER A 202 12.08 17.54 -28.93
C SER A 202 11.34 16.29 -28.41
N ASN A 203 12.04 15.20 -28.16
CA ASN A 203 11.48 13.92 -27.70
C ASN A 203 11.33 13.87 -26.19
N ILE A 204 10.55 12.88 -25.69
CA ILE A 204 10.31 12.65 -24.26
C ILE A 204 11.62 12.40 -23.49
N GLY A 205 12.69 12.00 -24.18
CA GLY A 205 14.00 11.73 -23.60
C GLY A 205 14.22 10.27 -23.21
N ARG A 206 15.29 10.02 -22.44
CA ARG A 206 15.66 8.69 -21.98
C ARG A 206 14.93 8.33 -20.73
N LYS A 207 14.48 7.07 -20.63
CA LYS A 207 13.83 6.54 -19.42
C LYS A 207 14.88 6.29 -18.34
N TYR A 208 14.74 6.96 -17.22
CA TYR A 208 15.52 6.73 -16.01
C TYR A 208 14.93 5.56 -15.20
N LYS A 209 15.78 4.81 -14.52
CA LYS A 209 15.36 3.68 -13.67
C LYS A 209 15.26 4.10 -12.22
N LYS A 210 14.21 3.63 -11.54
CA LYS A 210 14.14 3.76 -10.08
C LYS A 210 15.26 2.94 -9.44
N ILE A 211 15.90 3.50 -8.40
CA ILE A 211 16.93 2.78 -7.64
C ILE A 211 16.26 1.69 -6.82
N ASP A 212 16.63 0.43 -7.08
CA ASP A 212 16.27 -0.72 -6.26
C ASP A 212 17.45 -1.18 -5.40
N ASN A 213 18.69 -0.93 -5.85
CA ASN A 213 19.92 -1.34 -5.17
C ASN A 213 21.07 -0.39 -5.52
N ILE A 214 21.85 0.01 -4.52
CA ILE A 214 23.00 0.91 -4.65
C ILE A 214 24.20 0.20 -5.31
N LEU A 215 24.22 -1.12 -5.32
CA LEU A 215 25.29 -1.89 -5.93
C LEU A 215 25.29 -1.73 -7.46
N ASN A 216 26.45 -1.45 -8.04
CA ASN A 216 26.67 -1.24 -9.47
C ASN A 216 26.12 0.08 -10.06
N ILE A 217 25.97 1.12 -9.24
CA ILE A 217 25.68 2.46 -9.71
C ILE A 217 26.99 3.20 -9.95
N ASP A 218 27.15 3.71 -11.17
CA ASP A 218 28.25 4.58 -11.56
C ASP A 218 27.78 6.02 -11.84
N LYS A 219 28.72 6.90 -12.12
CA LYS A 219 28.47 8.32 -12.42
C LYS A 219 27.61 8.57 -13.67
N ASN A 220 27.45 7.58 -14.55
CA ASN A 220 26.69 7.71 -15.79
C ASN A 220 25.33 7.01 -15.72
N SER A 221 25.05 6.30 -14.63
CA SER A 221 23.81 5.56 -14.44
C SER A 221 22.60 6.49 -14.46
N GLU A 222 21.66 6.24 -15.36
CA GLU A 222 20.43 7.00 -15.53
C GLU A 222 19.37 6.50 -14.54
N ILE A 223 19.45 7.03 -13.30
CA ILE A 223 18.66 6.58 -12.15
C ILE A 223 17.99 7.75 -11.44
N TYR A 224 16.91 7.44 -10.74
CA TYR A 224 16.24 8.33 -9.82
C TYR A 224 15.80 7.61 -8.55
N LEU A 225 15.65 8.36 -7.47
CA LEU A 225 15.02 7.94 -6.23
C LEU A 225 13.73 8.73 -6.05
N SER A 226 12.66 8.10 -5.59
CA SER A 226 11.45 8.78 -5.16
C SER A 226 11.28 8.62 -3.66
N GLN A 227 11.00 9.71 -2.96
CA GLN A 227 10.76 9.71 -1.52
C GLN A 227 9.46 10.45 -1.19
N GLU A 228 8.74 9.93 -0.21
CA GLU A 228 7.60 10.64 0.38
C GLU A 228 8.10 11.82 1.20
N ILE A 229 7.46 12.97 1.02
CA ILE A 229 7.70 14.19 1.79
C ILE A 229 6.40 14.59 2.50
N GLN A 230 6.32 15.80 3.01
CA GLN A 230 5.16 16.33 3.70
C GLN A 230 3.88 16.25 2.84
N ASP A 231 2.72 16.06 3.47
CA ASP A 231 1.39 15.97 2.84
C ASP A 231 1.28 14.80 1.84
N GLU A 232 1.96 13.67 2.06
CA GLU A 232 1.96 12.49 1.17
C GLU A 232 2.39 12.80 -0.27
N LYS A 233 3.12 13.91 -0.49
CA LYS A 233 3.69 14.27 -1.79
C LYS A 233 5.00 13.53 -2.02
N TYR A 234 5.43 13.47 -3.27
CA TYR A 234 6.63 12.73 -3.63
C TYR A 234 7.67 13.64 -4.27
N GLU A 235 8.90 13.53 -3.81
CA GLU A 235 10.05 14.21 -4.39
C GLU A 235 10.87 13.21 -5.22
N ILE A 236 11.28 13.65 -6.39
CA ILE A 236 12.19 12.89 -7.28
C ILE A 236 13.59 13.44 -7.10
N LEU A 237 14.51 12.56 -6.71
CA LEU A 237 15.93 12.89 -6.55
C LEU A 237 16.72 12.21 -7.67
N PHE A 238 17.73 12.91 -8.18
CA PHE A 238 18.63 12.43 -9.22
C PHE A 238 20.05 12.28 -8.70
N GLY A 239 20.92 11.64 -9.49
CA GLY A 239 22.31 11.48 -9.14
C GLY A 239 23.07 12.81 -9.03
N ASP A 240 24.14 12.80 -8.22
CA ASP A 240 25.03 13.92 -7.96
C ASP A 240 26.26 13.97 -8.89
N GLY A 241 26.43 12.96 -9.74
CA GLY A 241 27.60 12.78 -10.61
C GLY A 241 28.67 11.87 -10.03
N LEU A 242 28.50 11.40 -8.78
CA LEU A 242 29.25 10.31 -8.17
C LEU A 242 28.41 9.04 -8.18
N PHE A 243 27.19 9.14 -7.64
CA PHE A 243 26.17 8.09 -7.64
C PHE A 243 25.02 8.49 -8.58
N GLY A 244 25.09 8.00 -9.83
CA GLY A 244 24.14 8.35 -10.86
C GLY A 244 24.44 9.66 -11.60
N ARG A 245 23.83 9.78 -12.76
CA ARG A 245 24.05 10.90 -13.65
C ARG A 245 23.47 12.19 -13.08
N LYS A 246 24.32 13.23 -13.00
CA LYS A 246 23.90 14.58 -12.61
C LYS A 246 23.12 15.24 -13.74
N LEU A 247 22.07 15.96 -13.37
CA LEU A 247 21.30 16.77 -14.31
C LEU A 247 22.06 18.02 -14.77
N GLU A 248 21.79 18.45 -16.01
CA GLU A 248 22.39 19.61 -16.64
C GLU A 248 21.33 20.70 -16.90
N THR A 249 21.71 21.97 -16.81
CA THR A 249 20.81 23.09 -17.11
C THR A 249 20.22 22.98 -18.51
N GLY A 250 18.92 23.24 -18.61
CA GLY A 250 18.18 23.19 -19.88
C GLY A 250 17.56 21.82 -20.19
N GLN A 251 17.94 20.78 -19.46
CA GLN A 251 17.27 19.48 -19.59
C GLN A 251 15.80 19.57 -19.16
N THR A 252 14.97 18.71 -19.72
CA THR A 252 13.55 18.60 -19.38
C THR A 252 13.27 17.25 -18.76
N ILE A 253 12.74 17.26 -17.53
CA ILE A 253 12.28 16.07 -16.82
C ILE A 253 10.79 15.91 -17.09
N THR A 254 10.40 14.74 -17.57
CA THR A 254 8.99 14.35 -17.69
C THR A 254 8.71 13.20 -16.75
N ALA A 255 7.88 13.42 -15.74
CA ALA A 255 7.36 12.42 -14.84
C ALA A 255 5.94 12.04 -15.26
N THR A 256 5.67 10.75 -15.46
CA THR A 256 4.34 10.22 -15.73
C THR A 256 3.97 9.24 -14.62
N TYR A 257 2.74 9.30 -14.16
CA TYR A 257 2.25 8.50 -13.04
C TYR A 257 0.73 8.37 -13.08
N ILE A 258 0.19 7.45 -12.32
CA ILE A 258 -1.25 7.23 -12.18
C ILE A 258 -1.67 7.70 -10.78
N VAL A 259 -2.74 8.49 -10.74
CA VAL A 259 -3.44 8.90 -9.52
C VAL A 259 -4.64 8.00 -9.36
N THR A 260 -4.74 7.33 -8.22
CA THR A 260 -5.67 6.23 -7.96
C THR A 260 -6.61 6.54 -6.81
N ASP A 261 -7.79 5.92 -6.83
CA ASP A 261 -8.74 5.92 -5.71
C ASP A 261 -8.43 4.80 -4.69
N GLY A 262 -7.40 3.97 -4.97
CA GLY A 262 -6.89 2.95 -4.07
C GLY A 262 -7.85 1.78 -3.88
N GLU A 263 -8.28 1.55 -2.64
CA GLU A 263 -9.15 0.43 -2.30
C GLU A 263 -10.52 0.52 -2.99
N ASP A 264 -11.03 1.71 -3.21
CA ASP A 264 -12.33 1.95 -3.86
C ASP A 264 -12.34 1.50 -5.34
N GLY A 265 -11.18 1.46 -5.98
CA GLY A 265 -11.02 0.96 -7.35
C GLY A 265 -11.13 -0.56 -7.52
N ASN A 266 -11.28 -1.33 -6.43
CA ASN A 266 -11.43 -2.79 -6.48
C ASN A 266 -12.85 -3.17 -6.90
N GLY A 267 -12.97 -4.25 -7.68
CA GLY A 267 -14.25 -4.87 -8.01
C GLY A 267 -14.65 -4.88 -9.47
N PRO A 268 -14.39 -3.81 -10.29
CA PRO A 268 -14.77 -3.83 -11.70
C PRO A 268 -14.31 -5.11 -12.42
N SER A 269 -15.23 -5.70 -13.17
CA SER A 269 -14.99 -6.96 -13.90
C SER A 269 -15.26 -6.85 -15.38
N ASN A 270 -16.08 -5.88 -15.77
CA ASN A 270 -16.43 -5.63 -17.18
C ASN A 270 -15.80 -4.32 -17.62
N PHE A 271 -14.99 -4.40 -18.67
CA PHE A 271 -14.27 -3.27 -19.19
C PHE A 271 -14.71 -2.93 -20.60
N SER A 272 -14.82 -1.64 -20.91
CA SER A 272 -14.97 -1.14 -22.27
C SER A 272 -13.68 -0.43 -22.71
N PHE A 273 -13.20 -0.74 -23.90
CA PHE A 273 -11.97 -0.20 -24.45
C PHE A 273 -12.14 1.27 -24.86
N GLN A 274 -11.19 2.11 -24.46
CA GLN A 274 -11.09 3.53 -24.83
C GLN A 274 -9.65 3.94 -25.15
N GLY A 275 -8.76 2.96 -25.34
CA GLY A 275 -7.35 3.19 -25.60
C GLY A 275 -7.09 3.81 -26.98
N THR A 276 -5.87 4.30 -27.16
CA THR A 276 -5.42 4.86 -28.41
C THR A 276 -4.19 4.10 -28.93
N PHE A 277 -4.16 3.87 -30.25
CA PHE A 277 -3.03 3.22 -30.89
C PHE A 277 -2.20 4.20 -31.70
N SER A 278 -0.94 3.86 -31.89
CA SER A 278 -0.08 4.50 -32.88
C SER A 278 0.59 3.44 -33.77
N ARG A 279 0.86 3.80 -35.03
CA ARG A 279 1.63 2.98 -35.96
C ARG A 279 3.12 3.07 -35.62
N ASP A 280 3.91 2.23 -36.26
CA ASP A 280 5.37 2.20 -36.17
C ASP A 280 6.05 3.55 -36.58
N ASN A 281 5.41 4.34 -37.43
CA ASN A 281 5.86 5.70 -37.79
C ASN A 281 5.44 6.79 -36.79
N GLY A 282 4.79 6.41 -35.68
CA GLY A 282 4.31 7.32 -34.62
C GLY A 282 2.97 8.01 -34.89
N SER A 283 2.37 7.84 -36.08
CA SER A 283 1.05 8.40 -36.39
C SER A 283 -0.05 7.69 -35.61
N PHE A 284 -1.09 8.43 -35.24
CA PHE A 284 -2.26 7.84 -34.58
C PHE A 284 -2.97 6.87 -35.53
N PHE A 285 -3.46 5.79 -34.95
CA PHE A 285 -4.26 4.77 -35.64
C PHE A 285 -5.57 4.58 -34.91
N THR A 286 -6.66 4.64 -35.65
CA THR A 286 -8.01 4.31 -35.13
C THR A 286 -8.43 3.04 -35.89
N PRO A 287 -8.70 1.93 -35.18
CA PRO A 287 -9.23 0.72 -35.80
C PRO A 287 -10.56 0.99 -36.50
N SER A 288 -10.81 0.31 -37.60
CA SER A 288 -12.08 0.39 -38.35
C SER A 288 -13.24 -0.23 -37.56
N ASP A 289 -12.94 -1.28 -36.83
CA ASP A 289 -13.89 -2.00 -36.00
C ASP A 289 -13.73 -1.69 -34.51
N THR A 290 -14.77 -1.98 -33.74
CA THR A 290 -14.73 -1.88 -32.28
C THR A 290 -13.70 -2.87 -31.72
N VAL A 291 -12.71 -2.38 -30.97
CA VAL A 291 -11.71 -3.22 -30.31
C VAL A 291 -12.40 -4.09 -29.27
N THR A 292 -12.34 -5.38 -29.45
CA THR A 292 -12.87 -6.36 -28.51
C THR A 292 -11.79 -6.70 -27.49
N ILE A 293 -12.18 -6.70 -26.23
CA ILE A 293 -11.32 -7.09 -25.10
C ILE A 293 -12.02 -8.15 -24.25
N SER A 294 -11.25 -9.07 -23.72
CA SER A 294 -11.71 -10.06 -22.75
C SER A 294 -11.05 -9.82 -21.40
N THR A 295 -11.81 -9.97 -20.32
CA THR A 295 -11.30 -9.81 -18.95
C THR A 295 -10.68 -11.14 -18.49
N VAL A 296 -9.39 -11.11 -18.17
CA VAL A 296 -8.66 -12.27 -17.61
C VAL A 296 -8.78 -12.27 -16.08
N SER A 297 -8.63 -11.10 -15.45
CA SER A 297 -8.83 -10.94 -14.02
C SER A 297 -9.54 -9.61 -13.70
N ASN A 298 -10.41 -9.67 -12.69
CA ASN A 298 -11.13 -8.50 -12.19
C ASN A 298 -10.16 -7.52 -11.51
N ALA A 299 -10.58 -6.25 -11.41
CA ALA A 299 -9.81 -5.24 -10.69
C ALA A 299 -9.72 -5.60 -9.20
N ALA A 300 -8.50 -5.70 -8.70
CA ALA A 300 -8.19 -6.05 -7.33
C ALA A 300 -6.86 -5.43 -6.88
N ASN A 301 -6.59 -5.54 -5.57
CA ASN A 301 -5.32 -5.15 -4.95
C ASN A 301 -5.06 -3.63 -4.84
N GLY A 302 -6.07 -2.80 -5.09
CA GLY A 302 -6.03 -1.40 -4.71
C GLY A 302 -5.95 -1.30 -3.18
N ALA A 303 -5.11 -0.39 -2.68
CA ALA A 303 -4.90 -0.21 -1.25
C ALA A 303 -4.57 1.24 -0.91
N GLU A 304 -4.95 1.63 0.31
CA GLU A 304 -4.60 2.93 0.86
C GLU A 304 -3.10 3.04 1.20
N VAL A 305 -2.67 4.27 1.45
CA VAL A 305 -1.30 4.58 1.89
C VAL A 305 -0.93 3.76 3.13
N GLU A 306 0.31 3.29 3.20
CA GLU A 306 0.78 2.53 4.35
C GLU A 306 0.62 3.32 5.65
N ASN A 307 -0.04 2.73 6.64
CA ASN A 307 -0.28 3.40 7.92
C ASN A 307 0.97 3.46 8.80
N SER A 308 1.02 4.44 9.71
CA SER A 308 2.17 4.65 10.60
C SER A 308 2.51 3.43 11.47
N SER A 309 1.51 2.61 11.85
CA SER A 309 1.75 1.41 12.65
C SER A 309 2.48 0.34 11.85
N SER A 310 2.15 0.19 10.56
CA SER A 310 2.84 -0.69 9.63
C SER A 310 4.30 -0.25 9.42
N ILE A 311 4.52 1.05 9.17
CA ILE A 311 5.86 1.63 9.01
C ILE A 311 6.72 1.35 10.24
N LYS A 312 6.21 1.62 11.44
CA LYS A 312 6.91 1.34 12.71
C LYS A 312 7.25 -0.13 12.90
N TYR A 313 6.38 -1.01 12.39
CA TYR A 313 6.59 -2.45 12.49
C TYR A 313 7.64 -2.95 11.49
N PHE A 314 7.56 -2.55 10.23
CA PHE A 314 8.40 -3.11 9.16
C PHE A 314 9.75 -2.41 9.01
N ALA A 315 9.84 -1.09 9.19
CA ALA A 315 11.07 -0.35 8.96
C ALA A 315 12.27 -0.84 9.79
N PRO A 316 12.18 -1.08 11.11
CA PRO A 316 13.29 -1.61 11.89
C PRO A 316 13.65 -3.05 11.50
N ARG A 317 12.64 -3.86 11.10
CA ARG A 317 12.86 -5.26 10.71
C ARG A 317 13.59 -5.37 9.40
N LEU A 318 13.20 -4.59 8.39
CA LEU A 318 13.88 -4.56 7.11
C LEU A 318 15.34 -4.06 7.25
N TYR A 319 15.54 -3.04 8.09
CA TYR A 319 16.88 -2.57 8.43
C TYR A 319 17.73 -3.65 9.10
N SER A 320 17.17 -4.37 10.08
CA SER A 320 17.86 -5.46 10.79
C SER A 320 18.18 -6.63 9.87
N ALA A 321 17.30 -6.96 8.93
CA ALA A 321 17.49 -7.99 7.92
C ALA A 321 18.61 -7.66 6.92
N GLN A 322 19.00 -6.37 6.79
CA GLN A 322 20.01 -5.91 5.82
C GLN A 322 19.78 -6.47 4.41
N TYR A 323 18.52 -6.54 3.99
CA TYR A 323 18.10 -7.16 2.73
C TYR A 323 18.53 -8.61 2.54
N ARG A 324 18.66 -9.39 3.64
CA ARG A 324 18.96 -10.82 3.63
C ARG A 324 17.89 -11.58 4.39
N ALA A 325 17.32 -12.60 3.76
CA ALA A 325 16.32 -13.48 4.36
C ALA A 325 17.05 -14.64 5.07
N VAL A 326 17.25 -14.54 6.37
CA VAL A 326 17.93 -15.55 7.21
C VAL A 326 16.96 -16.15 8.21
N THR A 327 16.22 -15.31 8.93
CA THR A 327 15.24 -15.75 9.93
C THR A 327 13.82 -15.72 9.35
N PRO A 328 12.85 -16.49 9.91
CA PRO A 328 11.45 -16.40 9.48
C PRO A 328 10.90 -14.98 9.44
N ARG A 329 11.30 -14.13 10.39
CA ARG A 329 10.89 -12.72 10.45
C ARG A 329 11.45 -11.86 9.33
N ASP A 330 12.69 -12.17 8.88
CA ASP A 330 13.28 -11.47 7.74
C ASP A 330 12.51 -11.81 6.46
N TYR A 331 12.14 -13.09 6.28
CA TYR A 331 11.29 -13.52 5.17
C TYR A 331 9.93 -12.81 5.19
N GLU A 332 9.28 -12.71 6.36
CA GLU A 332 8.00 -12.01 6.50
C GLU A 332 8.11 -10.55 6.07
N ALA A 333 9.15 -9.83 6.53
CA ALA A 333 9.38 -8.43 6.20
C ALA A 333 9.66 -8.25 4.69
N ILE A 334 10.56 -9.07 4.13
CA ILE A 334 10.94 -9.00 2.71
C ILE A 334 9.76 -9.37 1.80
N ILE A 335 8.97 -10.39 2.14
CA ILE A 335 7.81 -10.80 1.34
C ILE A 335 6.76 -9.69 1.31
N THR A 336 6.53 -9.03 2.42
CA THR A 336 5.58 -7.90 2.48
C THR A 336 6.05 -6.73 1.63
N ASP A 337 7.35 -6.51 1.50
CA ASP A 337 7.93 -5.50 0.62
C ASP A 337 7.84 -5.91 -0.86
N ILE A 338 8.20 -7.14 -1.21
CA ILE A 338 8.16 -7.69 -2.56
C ILE A 338 6.72 -7.79 -3.09
N PHE A 339 5.79 -8.22 -2.24
CA PHE A 339 4.39 -8.45 -2.59
C PHE A 339 3.47 -7.63 -1.69
N PRO A 340 3.24 -6.34 -1.98
CA PRO A 340 2.44 -5.42 -1.18
C PRO A 340 0.97 -5.82 -1.01
N LYS A 341 0.50 -6.75 -1.87
CA LYS A 341 -0.84 -7.35 -1.81
C LYS A 341 -1.02 -8.30 -0.62
N THR A 342 0.00 -8.47 0.21
CA THR A 342 -0.01 -9.35 1.38
C THR A 342 -0.77 -8.71 2.54
N GLU A 343 -1.73 -9.44 3.10
CA GLU A 343 -2.38 -9.11 4.38
C GLU A 343 -1.57 -9.66 5.54
N SER A 344 -1.13 -10.91 5.42
CA SER A 344 -0.37 -11.61 6.45
C SER A 344 0.52 -12.69 5.83
N VAL A 345 1.70 -12.89 6.42
CA VAL A 345 2.65 -13.96 6.03
C VAL A 345 2.93 -14.82 7.24
N ALA A 346 3.07 -16.11 7.03
CA ALA A 346 3.65 -17.03 7.99
C ALA A 346 4.81 -17.77 7.34
N VAL A 347 5.93 -17.80 8.04
CA VAL A 347 7.17 -18.47 7.57
C VAL A 347 7.59 -19.47 8.62
N VAL A 348 7.87 -20.70 8.18
CA VAL A 348 8.29 -21.80 9.04
C VAL A 348 9.55 -22.41 8.46
N GLY A 349 10.58 -22.60 9.30
CA GLY A 349 11.78 -23.34 8.92
C GLY A 349 11.46 -24.80 8.62
N GLY A 350 12.19 -25.40 7.69
CA GLY A 350 11.95 -26.79 7.32
C GLY A 350 12.20 -27.79 8.46
N GLU A 351 13.01 -27.43 9.44
CA GLU A 351 13.24 -28.21 10.66
C GLU A 351 12.02 -28.29 11.58
N GLU A 352 11.11 -27.31 11.51
CA GLU A 352 9.89 -27.26 12.32
C GLU A 352 8.72 -28.01 11.65
N LEU A 353 8.89 -28.50 10.41
CA LEU A 353 7.85 -29.23 9.70
C LEU A 353 7.78 -30.67 10.20
N ASP A 354 6.61 -31.28 10.08
CA ASP A 354 6.39 -32.70 10.35
C ASP A 354 5.96 -33.41 9.03
N PRO A 355 6.80 -34.29 8.44
CA PRO A 355 8.20 -34.61 8.81
C PRO A 355 9.17 -33.44 8.50
N PRO A 356 10.31 -33.33 9.23
CA PRO A 356 11.31 -32.27 9.00
C PRO A 356 11.88 -32.30 7.58
N GLN A 357 12.02 -31.13 6.95
CA GLN A 357 12.56 -30.96 5.59
C GLN A 357 13.69 -29.94 5.60
N PHE A 358 14.89 -30.37 5.94
CA PHE A 358 16.07 -29.51 6.02
C PHE A 358 16.41 -28.84 4.67
N GLY A 359 16.91 -27.59 4.73
CA GLY A 359 17.24 -26.79 3.56
C GLY A 359 16.03 -26.20 2.85
N LYS A 360 14.85 -26.25 3.45
CA LYS A 360 13.64 -25.63 2.94
C LYS A 360 13.09 -24.59 3.92
N VAL A 361 12.44 -23.58 3.38
CA VAL A 361 11.62 -22.62 4.12
C VAL A 361 10.24 -22.65 3.52
N GLN A 362 9.25 -22.95 4.35
CA GLN A 362 7.84 -22.96 3.94
C GLN A 362 7.22 -21.60 4.24
N ILE A 363 6.59 -21.01 3.21
CA ILE A 363 6.00 -19.69 3.24
C ILE A 363 4.52 -19.83 2.91
N SER A 364 3.66 -19.29 3.77
CA SER A 364 2.23 -19.18 3.52
C SER A 364 1.85 -17.71 3.50
N ILE A 365 1.20 -17.27 2.42
CA ILE A 365 0.84 -15.87 2.20
C ILE A 365 -0.68 -15.76 2.14
N LYS A 366 -1.26 -14.87 2.96
CA LYS A 366 -2.65 -14.45 2.84
C LYS A 366 -2.69 -13.15 2.06
N PRO A 367 -3.30 -13.11 0.87
CA PRO A 367 -3.49 -11.87 0.13
C PRO A 367 -4.59 -11.01 0.79
N LYS A 368 -4.54 -9.68 0.60
CA LYS A 368 -5.57 -8.73 1.07
C LYS A 368 -6.93 -9.04 0.45
N ASN A 369 -6.93 -9.36 -0.84
CA ASN A 369 -8.12 -9.71 -1.59
C ASN A 369 -7.97 -11.14 -2.11
N GLY A 370 -8.98 -11.97 -1.83
CA GLY A 370 -8.98 -13.37 -2.21
C GLY A 370 -8.46 -14.32 -1.12
N THR A 371 -8.54 -15.60 -1.43
CA THR A 371 -8.24 -16.69 -0.49
C THR A 371 -6.84 -17.24 -0.71
N TYR A 372 -6.34 -17.21 -1.94
CA TYR A 372 -5.05 -17.79 -2.34
C TYR A 372 -4.27 -16.84 -3.24
N VAL A 373 -2.95 -16.99 -3.21
CA VAL A 373 -2.04 -16.32 -4.16
C VAL A 373 -2.03 -17.13 -5.44
N SER A 374 -2.13 -16.48 -6.60
CA SER A 374 -2.07 -17.15 -7.89
C SER A 374 -0.72 -17.86 -8.10
N ASP A 375 -0.69 -18.94 -8.88
CA ASP A 375 0.55 -19.67 -9.16
C ASP A 375 1.56 -18.79 -9.90
N PHE A 376 1.10 -17.86 -10.73
CA PHE A 376 1.92 -16.87 -11.38
C PHE A 376 2.59 -15.94 -10.35
N ASP A 377 1.82 -15.38 -9.42
CA ASP A 377 2.37 -14.54 -8.35
C ASP A 377 3.34 -15.32 -7.46
N LYS A 378 3.05 -16.59 -7.13
CA LYS A 378 3.98 -17.45 -6.37
C LYS A 378 5.32 -17.59 -7.07
N ILE A 379 5.33 -17.77 -8.39
CA ILE A 379 6.56 -17.84 -9.19
C ILE A 379 7.30 -16.51 -9.16
N GLN A 380 6.61 -15.39 -9.31
CA GLN A 380 7.20 -14.04 -9.26
C GLN A 380 7.81 -13.76 -7.88
N ILE A 381 7.09 -14.02 -6.80
CA ILE A 381 7.58 -13.87 -5.42
C ILE A 381 8.82 -14.73 -5.21
N LYS A 382 8.77 -16.00 -5.63
CA LYS A 382 9.92 -16.92 -5.51
C LYS A 382 11.15 -16.42 -6.27
N ASN A 383 10.97 -15.88 -7.48
CA ASN A 383 12.07 -15.33 -8.27
C ASN A 383 12.67 -14.07 -7.65
N GLN A 384 11.85 -13.21 -7.06
CA GLN A 384 12.32 -12.01 -6.35
C GLN A 384 13.03 -12.39 -5.04
N LEU A 385 12.47 -13.33 -4.27
CA LEU A 385 13.09 -13.84 -3.02
C LEU A 385 14.47 -14.43 -3.22
N LYS A 386 14.79 -14.98 -4.41
CA LYS A 386 16.13 -15.49 -4.72
C LYS A 386 17.24 -14.43 -4.56
N LYS A 387 16.92 -13.15 -4.70
CA LYS A 387 17.89 -12.06 -4.53
C LYS A 387 18.30 -11.86 -3.07
N TYR A 388 17.44 -12.27 -2.13
CA TYR A 388 17.58 -12.06 -0.70
C TYR A 388 17.90 -13.35 0.07
N ALA A 389 17.60 -14.51 -0.53
CA ALA A 389 17.76 -15.82 0.11
C ALA A 389 19.22 -16.23 0.23
N VAL A 390 19.55 -16.90 1.32
CA VAL A 390 20.87 -17.51 1.54
C VAL A 390 21.04 -18.70 0.60
N ALA A 391 22.27 -18.89 0.09
CA ALA A 391 22.58 -20.01 -0.80
C ALA A 391 22.29 -21.36 -0.10
N GLY A 392 21.66 -22.28 -0.84
CA GLY A 392 21.30 -23.62 -0.35
C GLY A 392 19.94 -23.74 0.33
N ILE A 393 19.20 -22.62 0.50
CA ILE A 393 17.83 -22.65 1.04
C ILE A 393 16.82 -22.57 -0.11
N ASN A 394 15.90 -23.54 -0.14
CA ASN A 394 14.81 -23.58 -1.11
C ASN A 394 13.52 -23.03 -0.51
N ASN A 395 13.03 -21.95 -1.07
CA ASN A 395 11.78 -21.32 -0.67
C ASN A 395 10.59 -22.00 -1.35
N VAL A 396 9.65 -22.51 -0.54
CA VAL A 396 8.44 -23.18 -1.01
C VAL A 396 7.24 -22.38 -0.54
N ILE A 397 6.44 -21.85 -1.49
CA ILE A 397 5.22 -21.15 -1.17
C ILE A 397 4.07 -22.15 -1.22
N VAL A 398 3.37 -22.28 -0.10
CA VAL A 398 2.23 -23.21 0.05
C VAL A 398 0.95 -22.44 0.33
N ASP A 399 -0.18 -23.00 -0.11
CA ASP A 399 -1.46 -22.41 0.18
C ASP A 399 -1.81 -22.56 1.66
N LEU A 400 -2.48 -21.55 2.18
CA LEU A 400 -2.87 -21.54 3.59
C LEU A 400 -4.04 -22.49 3.85
N LYS A 401 -4.04 -23.08 5.04
CA LYS A 401 -5.20 -23.83 5.54
C LYS A 401 -6.15 -22.85 6.23
N ILE A 402 -7.38 -22.78 5.74
CA ILE A 402 -8.42 -21.90 6.28
C ILE A 402 -9.31 -22.71 7.21
N LEU A 403 -9.47 -22.20 8.43
CA LEU A 403 -10.43 -22.73 9.39
C LEU A 403 -11.70 -21.88 9.33
N TYR A 404 -12.79 -22.45 8.86
CA TYR A 404 -14.09 -21.80 8.88
C TYR A 404 -14.77 -22.04 10.23
N VAL A 405 -15.29 -20.98 10.81
CA VAL A 405 -16.03 -21.01 12.08
C VAL A 405 -17.50 -20.77 11.77
N GLU A 406 -18.34 -21.76 12.03
CA GLU A 406 -19.78 -21.68 11.86
C GLU A 406 -20.43 -21.46 13.24
N LEU A 407 -21.30 -20.46 13.31
CA LEU A 407 -22.02 -20.08 14.51
C LEU A 407 -23.51 -20.40 14.35
N ASN A 408 -24.05 -21.19 15.27
CA ASN A 408 -25.48 -21.38 15.41
C ASN A 408 -25.92 -20.80 16.76
N THR A 409 -26.69 -19.70 16.71
CA THR A 409 -27.01 -18.89 17.87
C THR A 409 -28.52 -18.75 18.05
N ASN A 410 -29.01 -19.09 19.22
CA ASN A 410 -30.35 -18.76 19.69
C ASN A 410 -30.28 -17.56 20.62
N VAL A 411 -30.93 -16.46 20.22
CA VAL A 411 -30.96 -15.22 21.02
C VAL A 411 -32.32 -15.06 21.67
N TYR A 412 -32.32 -14.89 22.98
CA TYR A 412 -33.51 -14.63 23.80
C TYR A 412 -33.57 -13.13 24.09
N TYR A 413 -34.73 -12.51 23.86
CA TYR A 413 -34.91 -11.07 24.02
C TYR A 413 -36.29 -10.74 24.58
N ASN A 414 -36.45 -9.52 25.11
CA ASN A 414 -37.72 -9.01 25.58
C ASN A 414 -38.48 -8.33 24.42
N PRO A 415 -39.59 -8.91 23.93
CA PRO A 415 -40.30 -8.36 22.80
C PRO A 415 -40.95 -7.00 23.05
N SER A 416 -41.15 -6.61 24.35
CA SER A 416 -41.69 -5.29 24.69
C SER A 416 -40.71 -4.13 24.48
N GLN A 417 -39.41 -4.43 24.33
CA GLN A 417 -38.33 -3.46 24.18
C GLN A 417 -37.79 -3.38 22.75
N VAL A 418 -38.24 -4.27 21.88
CA VAL A 418 -37.79 -4.34 20.48
C VAL A 418 -38.89 -3.87 19.55
N GLY A 419 -38.59 -2.94 18.65
CA GLY A 419 -39.55 -2.45 17.67
C GLY A 419 -39.83 -3.43 16.52
N SER A 420 -38.83 -4.28 16.17
CA SER A 420 -38.94 -5.28 15.11
C SER A 420 -37.91 -6.38 15.31
N ASP A 421 -38.35 -7.64 15.25
CA ASP A 421 -37.50 -8.83 15.35
C ASP A 421 -36.50 -8.89 14.17
N ALA A 422 -36.92 -8.45 12.98
CA ALA A 422 -36.10 -8.41 11.80
C ALA A 422 -34.94 -7.41 11.93
N ASP A 423 -35.18 -6.25 12.53
CA ASP A 423 -34.16 -5.24 12.77
C ASP A 423 -33.15 -5.71 13.79
N LEU A 424 -33.60 -6.34 14.87
CA LEU A 424 -32.71 -6.93 15.87
C LEU A 424 -31.79 -7.98 15.24
N LYS A 425 -32.34 -8.88 14.43
CA LYS A 425 -31.58 -9.89 13.69
C LYS A 425 -30.54 -9.24 12.75
N THR A 426 -30.95 -8.21 12.03
CA THR A 426 -30.08 -7.49 11.09
C THR A 426 -28.92 -6.81 11.83
N ASN A 427 -29.17 -6.20 12.97
CA ASN A 427 -28.15 -5.55 13.81
C ASN A 427 -27.16 -6.58 14.37
N ILE A 428 -27.63 -7.75 14.83
CA ILE A 428 -26.76 -8.83 15.28
C ILE A 428 -25.87 -9.32 14.12
N LEU A 429 -26.44 -9.57 12.95
CA LEU A 429 -25.71 -10.01 11.77
C LEU A 429 -24.68 -8.96 11.32
N SER A 430 -25.02 -7.68 11.36
CA SER A 430 -24.11 -6.58 11.05
C SER A 430 -22.92 -6.53 12.02
N SER A 431 -23.20 -6.67 13.33
CA SER A 431 -22.15 -6.72 14.36
C SER A 431 -21.20 -7.90 14.18
N LEU A 432 -21.74 -9.09 13.91
CA LEU A 432 -20.95 -10.29 13.63
C LEU A 432 -20.15 -10.18 12.32
N ASN A 433 -20.73 -9.59 11.28
CA ASN A 433 -20.02 -9.33 10.03
C ASN A 433 -18.86 -8.33 10.23
N THR A 434 -19.06 -7.30 11.01
CA THR A 434 -17.99 -6.36 11.35
C THR A 434 -16.87 -7.05 12.13
N TYR A 435 -17.23 -7.92 13.06
CA TYR A 435 -16.24 -8.72 13.80
C TYR A 435 -15.49 -9.71 12.90
N SER A 436 -16.18 -10.37 11.97
CA SER A 436 -15.58 -11.35 11.04
C SER A 436 -14.54 -10.70 10.09
N LYS A 437 -14.72 -9.42 9.76
CA LYS A 437 -13.78 -8.65 8.93
C LYS A 437 -12.59 -8.07 9.71
N ASN A 438 -12.52 -8.31 11.02
CA ASN A 438 -11.43 -7.79 11.82
C ASN A 438 -10.10 -8.46 11.46
N VAL A 439 -9.10 -7.66 11.09
CA VAL A 439 -7.76 -8.10 10.70
C VAL A 439 -7.09 -8.96 11.78
N GLU A 440 -7.33 -8.69 13.06
CA GLU A 440 -6.77 -9.45 14.18
C GLU A 440 -7.16 -10.94 14.20
N ILE A 441 -8.35 -11.26 13.69
CA ILE A 441 -8.84 -12.66 13.62
C ILE A 441 -8.37 -13.31 12.32
N ASN A 442 -8.29 -12.52 11.25
CA ASN A 442 -8.02 -12.99 9.91
C ASN A 442 -6.52 -13.12 9.58
N LYS A 443 -5.61 -12.71 10.46
CA LYS A 443 -4.16 -12.91 10.30
C LYS A 443 -3.71 -14.29 10.77
N PHE A 444 -2.53 -14.71 10.35
CA PHE A 444 -1.87 -15.90 10.90
C PHE A 444 -1.70 -15.78 12.42
N GLY A 445 -2.03 -16.86 13.14
CA GLY A 445 -2.06 -16.85 14.61
C GLY A 445 -3.23 -16.11 15.22
N GLY A 446 -4.18 -15.61 14.42
CA GLY A 446 -5.44 -15.03 14.90
C GLY A 446 -6.19 -16.03 15.78
N ARG A 447 -6.76 -15.56 16.89
CA ARG A 447 -7.47 -16.41 17.85
C ARG A 447 -8.95 -16.07 17.88
N PHE A 448 -9.77 -17.05 17.53
CA PHE A 448 -11.20 -16.98 17.77
C PHE A 448 -11.46 -17.10 19.28
N LYS A 449 -12.22 -16.14 19.85
CA LYS A 449 -12.62 -16.14 21.26
C LYS A 449 -14.14 -16.25 21.36
N TYR A 450 -14.61 -17.40 21.80
CA TYR A 450 -16.04 -17.68 22.01
C TYR A 450 -16.72 -16.67 22.94
N SER A 451 -16.08 -16.35 24.08
CA SER A 451 -16.61 -15.37 25.04
C SER A 451 -16.81 -13.97 24.46
N LYS A 452 -15.95 -13.59 23.49
CA LYS A 452 -16.06 -12.28 22.82
C LYS A 452 -17.26 -12.23 21.86
N ILE A 453 -17.57 -13.35 21.21
CA ILE A 453 -18.75 -13.47 20.34
C ILE A 453 -20.03 -13.34 21.17
N ASN A 454 -20.15 -14.10 22.26
CA ASN A 454 -21.32 -13.99 23.14
C ASN A 454 -21.49 -12.55 23.68
N GLN A 455 -20.41 -11.92 24.11
CA GLN A 455 -20.44 -10.53 24.58
C GLN A 455 -20.82 -9.53 23.45
N LEU A 456 -20.41 -9.78 22.22
CA LEU A 456 -20.81 -8.95 21.09
C LEU A 456 -22.31 -9.05 20.83
N ILE A 457 -22.85 -10.26 20.85
CA ILE A 457 -24.29 -10.48 20.65
C ILE A 457 -25.10 -9.82 21.76
N ASP A 458 -24.72 -10.03 23.03
CA ASP A 458 -25.42 -9.45 24.20
C ASP A 458 -25.41 -7.93 24.23
N ARG A 459 -24.41 -7.29 23.62
CA ARG A 459 -24.25 -5.83 23.60
C ARG A 459 -24.92 -5.13 22.42
N VAL A 460 -25.49 -5.88 21.48
CA VAL A 460 -26.14 -5.26 20.28
C VAL A 460 -27.36 -4.45 20.70
N ASP A 461 -28.13 -4.98 21.66
CA ASP A 461 -29.33 -4.32 22.15
C ASP A 461 -29.57 -4.69 23.61
N ASN A 462 -30.03 -3.71 24.41
CA ASN A 462 -30.37 -3.93 25.81
C ASN A 462 -31.58 -4.85 26.03
N ALA A 463 -32.36 -5.06 24.98
CA ALA A 463 -33.48 -6.00 25.02
C ALA A 463 -33.06 -7.47 25.03
N ILE A 464 -31.82 -7.78 24.66
CA ILE A 464 -31.27 -9.14 24.67
C ILE A 464 -31.03 -9.58 26.09
N THR A 465 -31.67 -10.65 26.49
CA THR A 465 -31.57 -11.20 27.86
C THR A 465 -30.50 -12.28 28.01
N SER A 466 -30.31 -13.07 26.95
CA SER A 466 -29.27 -14.10 26.88
C SER A 466 -29.09 -14.63 25.46
N ASN A 467 -27.97 -15.28 25.19
CA ASN A 467 -27.75 -16.04 23.98
C ASN A 467 -27.21 -17.44 24.29
N ILE A 468 -27.53 -18.40 23.43
CA ILE A 468 -26.96 -19.75 23.43
C ILE A 468 -26.35 -19.96 22.05
N THR A 469 -25.02 -19.95 22.00
CA THR A 469 -24.26 -20.06 20.76
C THR A 469 -23.50 -21.38 20.71
N THR A 470 -23.72 -22.15 19.66
CA THR A 470 -22.93 -23.35 19.34
C THR A 470 -21.94 -23.01 18.24
N VAL A 471 -20.71 -23.49 18.38
CA VAL A 471 -19.61 -23.25 17.44
C VAL A 471 -19.20 -24.58 16.83
N SER A 472 -19.18 -24.66 15.50
CA SER A 472 -18.57 -25.75 14.75
C SER A 472 -17.40 -25.24 13.90
N TYR A 473 -16.39 -26.08 13.75
CA TYR A 473 -15.20 -25.79 12.98
C TYR A 473 -15.13 -26.74 11.80
N THR A 474 -15.00 -26.21 10.59
CA THR A 474 -14.83 -27.00 9.38
C THR A 474 -13.46 -26.69 8.76
N HIS A 475 -12.69 -27.75 8.50
CA HIS A 475 -11.48 -27.68 7.67
C HIS A 475 -11.89 -28.05 6.26
N LEU A 476 -11.79 -27.10 5.32
CA LEU A 476 -11.75 -27.47 3.91
C LEU A 476 -10.34 -27.99 3.60
N THR A 477 -10.19 -29.31 3.57
CA THR A 477 -9.05 -29.94 2.91
C THR A 477 -9.26 -29.77 1.42
N LEU A 478 -8.39 -29.01 0.74
CA LEU A 478 -8.31 -29.11 -0.72
C LEU A 478 -8.06 -30.57 -1.08
N PRO A 479 -8.74 -31.13 -2.11
CA PRO A 479 -8.42 -32.46 -2.58
C PRO A 479 -6.92 -32.45 -2.94
N THR A 480 -6.16 -33.24 -2.21
CA THR A 480 -4.80 -33.61 -2.63
C THR A 480 -4.97 -34.32 -3.95
N SER A 481 -4.63 -33.69 -5.06
CA SER A 481 -4.44 -34.41 -6.30
C SER A 481 -3.35 -35.43 -6.01
N ASP A 482 -3.75 -36.70 -6.07
CA ASP A 482 -2.87 -37.83 -5.92
C ASP A 482 -1.64 -37.65 -6.81
N LEU A 483 -0.51 -37.49 -6.19
CA LEU A 483 0.79 -37.67 -6.85
C LEU A 483 0.98 -39.15 -7.05
N VAL A 484 0.70 -39.64 -8.27
CA VAL A 484 1.28 -40.85 -8.80
C VAL A 484 2.64 -40.51 -9.43
#